data_7ee95746e057b516b718dd2ac4df59e6
#
_entry.id   7ee95746e057b516b718dd2ac4df59e6
#
_cell.length_a   1.000
_cell.length_b   1.000
_cell.length_c   1.000
_cell.angle_alpha   90.00
_cell.angle_beta   90.00
_cell.angle_gamma   90.00
#
_symmetry.space_group_name_H-M   'P 1'
#
loop_
_entity.id
_entity.type
_entity.pdbx_description
1 polymer ?
#
loop_
_entity_poly.entity_id
_entity_poly.type
_entity_poly.pdbx_seq_one_letter_code
_entity_poly.pdbx_strand_id
1 'polypeptide(L)'
;MKTVSTKSALAAAVKAARAAGKIMRDNWLKPKRVNSAEAHDIKLELDVRCQKLITKILFAAFPKISLLGEEGDAGDADADYRWVVDPIDGTVNYFFGMPHACVSIALQSKSDKWRVASDKKNTRRRAQNLLTPHSSHITILGVIYDPFTDELWTATRGGKTKLNGRVVRVSERAQIGEAVVAMGFSKSKENLEKSLPHLIRLARSALKIRLMGSAALELAYVASGRLDLYVERTINLWDIAAGALMVECSGGECYTLPAPGGKLRMCADNGLLRKKLQLGSLLK
;
A
#
# COMPACT_ATOMS: atom_id res chain seq x y z
N MET A 1 -18.65 14.61 -17.02
CA MET A 1 -17.55 13.68 -17.40
C MET A 1 -18.02 12.25 -17.27
N LYS A 2 -17.62 11.33 -18.18
CA LYS A 2 -17.95 9.89 -18.05
C LYS A 2 -17.24 9.31 -16.83
N THR A 3 -17.97 8.59 -15.99
CA THR A 3 -17.41 7.86 -14.84
C THR A 3 -16.37 6.84 -15.32
N VAL A 4 -15.21 6.79 -14.67
CA VAL A 4 -14.14 5.83 -15.02
C VAL A 4 -14.66 4.41 -14.76
N SER A 5 -14.60 3.55 -15.78
CA SER A 5 -14.93 2.13 -15.64
C SER A 5 -13.90 1.45 -14.75
N THR A 6 -14.29 1.07 -13.54
CA THR A 6 -13.42 0.39 -12.58
C THR A 6 -12.87 -0.93 -13.15
N LYS A 7 -13.67 -1.65 -13.96
CA LYS A 7 -13.22 -2.89 -14.61
C LYS A 7 -12.09 -2.64 -15.60
N SER A 8 -12.22 -1.62 -16.45
CA SER A 8 -11.19 -1.27 -17.43
C SER A 8 -9.95 -0.69 -16.75
N ALA A 9 -10.13 0.12 -15.69
CA ALA A 9 -9.02 0.66 -14.91
C ALA A 9 -8.24 -0.45 -14.19
N LEU A 10 -8.93 -1.44 -13.61
CA LEU A 10 -8.29 -2.61 -13.00
C LEU A 10 -7.47 -3.39 -14.03
N ALA A 11 -8.00 -3.63 -15.22
CA ALA A 11 -7.27 -4.34 -16.27
C ALA A 11 -6.00 -3.59 -16.70
N ALA A 12 -6.07 -2.26 -16.83
CA ALA A 12 -4.91 -1.44 -17.16
C ALA A 12 -3.85 -1.46 -16.05
N ALA A 13 -4.26 -1.34 -14.77
CA ALA A 13 -3.35 -1.40 -13.62
C ALA A 13 -2.68 -2.78 -13.51
N VAL A 14 -3.40 -3.87 -13.68
CA VAL A 14 -2.84 -5.24 -13.69
C VAL A 14 -1.83 -5.41 -14.83
N LYS A 15 -2.15 -4.92 -16.04
CA LYS A 15 -1.23 -4.95 -17.18
C LYS A 15 0.05 -4.17 -16.87
N ALA A 16 -0.07 -2.99 -16.27
CA ALA A 16 1.06 -2.14 -15.91
C ALA A 16 1.93 -2.79 -14.82
N ALA A 17 1.31 -3.31 -13.75
CA ALA A 17 2.02 -3.96 -12.66
C ALA A 17 2.80 -5.21 -13.13
N ARG A 18 2.18 -6.07 -13.94
CA ARG A 18 2.87 -7.24 -14.51
C ARG A 18 4.00 -6.87 -15.47
N ALA A 19 3.84 -5.80 -16.26
CA ALA A 19 4.88 -5.32 -17.16
C ALA A 19 6.10 -4.77 -16.39
N ALA A 20 5.88 -3.99 -15.34
CA ALA A 20 6.95 -3.52 -14.45
C ALA A 20 7.60 -4.67 -13.67
N GLY A 21 6.81 -5.59 -13.12
CA GLY A 21 7.33 -6.77 -12.44
C GLY A 21 8.16 -7.68 -13.37
N LYS A 22 7.83 -7.75 -14.66
CA LYS A 22 8.69 -8.43 -15.64
C LYS A 22 10.06 -7.74 -15.75
N ILE A 23 10.10 -6.42 -15.80
CA ILE A 23 11.37 -5.66 -15.79
C ILE A 23 12.16 -5.98 -14.51
N MET A 24 11.50 -6.01 -13.35
CA MET A 24 12.15 -6.37 -12.09
C MET A 24 12.79 -7.76 -12.16
N ARG A 25 12.05 -8.79 -12.59
CA ARG A 25 12.57 -10.16 -12.73
C ARG A 25 13.73 -10.25 -13.73
N ASP A 26 13.58 -9.64 -14.90
CA ASP A 26 14.61 -9.69 -15.98
C ASP A 26 15.92 -9.02 -15.56
N ASN A 27 15.90 -8.17 -14.53
CA ASN A 27 17.05 -7.44 -14.02
C ASN A 27 17.46 -7.86 -12.59
N TRP A 28 16.83 -8.88 -12.03
CA TRP A 28 17.00 -9.31 -10.64
C TRP A 28 18.46 -9.59 -10.25
N LEU A 29 19.17 -10.37 -11.04
CA LEU A 29 20.56 -10.78 -10.78
C LEU A 29 21.60 -9.91 -11.54
N LYS A 30 21.16 -8.86 -12.25
CA LYS A 30 22.07 -7.97 -12.97
C LYS A 30 22.60 -6.88 -12.04
N PRO A 31 23.79 -6.33 -12.34
CA PRO A 31 24.29 -5.14 -11.64
C PRO A 31 23.26 -4.01 -11.69
N LYS A 32 22.98 -3.40 -10.55
CA LYS A 32 21.99 -2.33 -10.42
C LYS A 32 22.68 -0.98 -10.41
N ARG A 33 22.23 -0.05 -11.24
CA ARG A 33 22.70 1.33 -11.24
C ARG A 33 21.92 2.14 -10.22
N VAL A 34 22.66 2.77 -9.31
CA VAL A 34 22.13 3.63 -8.26
C VAL A 34 22.12 5.07 -8.78
N ASN A 35 20.96 5.73 -8.76
CA ASN A 35 20.84 7.16 -9.08
C ASN A 35 21.21 8.03 -7.89
N SER A 36 20.78 7.63 -6.69
CA SER A 36 21.16 8.26 -5.43
C SER A 36 21.13 7.24 -4.29
N ALA A 37 22.05 7.38 -3.35
CA ALA A 37 22.05 6.61 -2.12
C ALA A 37 22.17 7.57 -0.94
N GLU A 38 21.20 7.53 -0.05
CA GLU A 38 21.20 8.22 1.24
C GLU A 38 21.37 7.21 2.37
N ALA A 39 21.59 7.66 3.61
CA ALA A 39 21.91 6.78 4.74
C ALA A 39 20.94 5.58 4.93
N HIS A 40 19.72 5.67 4.44
CA HIS A 40 18.70 4.63 4.59
C HIS A 40 17.81 4.49 3.34
N ASP A 41 18.24 5.02 2.18
CA ASP A 41 17.44 4.99 0.94
C ASP A 41 18.34 4.79 -0.28
N ILE A 42 17.86 3.96 -1.20
CA ILE A 42 18.53 3.68 -2.46
C ILE A 42 17.52 3.91 -3.56
N LYS A 43 17.81 4.82 -4.49
CA LYS A 43 17.04 5.02 -5.71
C LYS A 43 17.78 4.42 -6.89
N LEU A 44 17.12 3.56 -7.61
CA LEU A 44 17.68 2.86 -8.76
C LEU A 44 17.22 3.50 -10.07
N GLU A 45 18.03 3.41 -11.11
CA GLU A 45 17.59 3.71 -12.48
C GLU A 45 16.35 2.87 -12.87
N LEU A 46 16.23 1.69 -12.27
CA LEU A 46 15.15 0.75 -12.55
C LEU A 46 13.79 1.25 -12.05
N ASP A 47 13.74 1.95 -10.88
CA ASP A 47 12.51 2.55 -10.35
C ASP A 47 11.92 3.53 -11.37
N VAL A 48 12.75 4.45 -11.86
CA VAL A 48 12.36 5.43 -12.88
C VAL A 48 11.90 4.74 -14.18
N ARG A 49 12.60 3.69 -14.59
CA ARG A 49 12.26 2.93 -15.81
C ARG A 49 10.93 2.19 -15.64
N CYS A 50 10.70 1.58 -14.49
CA CYS A 50 9.43 0.91 -14.17
C CYS A 50 8.29 1.93 -14.13
N GLN A 51 8.45 3.07 -13.45
CA GLN A 51 7.42 4.09 -13.41
C GLN A 51 7.08 4.66 -14.80
N LYS A 52 8.08 4.94 -15.63
CA LYS A 52 7.85 5.38 -17.03
C LYS A 52 7.01 4.37 -17.82
N LEU A 53 7.28 3.07 -17.68
CA LEU A 53 6.48 2.04 -18.35
C LEU A 53 5.05 1.97 -17.79
N ILE A 54 4.88 2.01 -16.46
CA ILE A 54 3.57 2.06 -15.83
C ILE A 54 2.77 3.25 -16.34
N THR A 55 3.36 4.46 -16.29
CA THR A 55 2.73 5.70 -16.77
C THR A 55 2.30 5.59 -18.23
N LYS A 56 3.18 5.08 -19.11
CA LYS A 56 2.86 4.88 -20.53
C LYS A 56 1.63 3.98 -20.71
N ILE A 57 1.54 2.87 -19.99
CA ILE A 57 0.42 1.92 -20.10
C ILE A 57 -0.88 2.54 -19.56
N LEU A 58 -0.81 3.20 -18.41
CA LEU A 58 -1.97 3.82 -17.76
C LEU A 58 -2.51 4.99 -18.58
N PHE A 59 -1.64 5.86 -19.09
CA PHE A 59 -2.04 7.03 -19.88
C PHE A 59 -2.55 6.67 -21.28
N ALA A 60 -2.04 5.59 -21.87
CA ALA A 60 -2.60 5.07 -23.12
C ALA A 60 -4.08 4.63 -22.96
N ALA A 61 -4.45 4.12 -21.78
CA ALA A 61 -5.83 3.72 -21.50
C ALA A 61 -6.68 4.87 -20.92
N PHE A 62 -6.06 5.78 -20.15
CA PHE A 62 -6.73 6.85 -19.39
C PHE A 62 -5.93 8.16 -19.43
N PRO A 63 -5.88 8.87 -20.57
CA PRO A 63 -5.00 10.03 -20.76
C PRO A 63 -5.37 11.27 -19.91
N LYS A 64 -6.56 11.28 -19.30
CA LYS A 64 -7.06 12.39 -18.47
C LYS A 64 -6.95 12.12 -16.96
N ILE A 65 -6.37 11.01 -16.55
CA ILE A 65 -6.11 10.68 -15.15
C ILE A 65 -4.69 11.08 -14.82
N SER A 66 -4.47 11.89 -13.80
CA SER A 66 -3.13 12.25 -13.35
C SER A 66 -2.43 11.09 -12.65
N LEU A 67 -1.16 11.24 -12.34
CA LEU A 67 -0.35 10.27 -11.63
C LEU A 67 0.45 10.97 -10.54
N LEU A 68 0.35 10.47 -9.32
CA LEU A 68 1.21 10.75 -8.18
C LEU A 68 2.14 9.54 -8.03
N GLY A 69 3.42 9.71 -8.29
CA GLY A 69 4.39 8.62 -8.25
C GLY A 69 5.59 8.91 -7.38
N GLU A 70 6.21 7.88 -6.84
CA GLU A 70 7.45 8.00 -6.10
C GLU A 70 8.56 8.67 -6.91
N GLU A 71 8.65 8.35 -8.20
CA GLU A 71 9.67 8.86 -9.14
C GLU A 71 9.18 10.10 -9.92
N GLY A 72 8.19 10.81 -9.36
CA GLY A 72 7.65 12.06 -9.90
C GLY A 72 6.22 11.95 -10.41
N ASP A 73 5.57 13.10 -10.43
CA ASP A 73 4.17 13.25 -10.80
C ASP A 73 4.01 13.49 -12.30
N ALA A 74 2.82 13.20 -12.82
CA ALA A 74 2.50 13.44 -14.23
C ALA A 74 1.00 13.76 -14.43
N GLY A 75 0.69 14.56 -15.45
CA GLY A 75 -0.68 14.95 -15.80
C GLY A 75 -1.18 16.16 -15.01
N ASP A 76 -2.49 16.38 -15.05
CA ASP A 76 -3.15 17.53 -14.45
C ASP A 76 -3.39 17.27 -12.94
N ALA A 77 -2.78 18.11 -12.08
CA ALA A 77 -2.91 18.00 -10.62
C ALA A 77 -4.37 18.17 -10.14
N ASP A 78 -5.21 18.90 -10.91
CA ASP A 78 -6.62 19.13 -10.59
C ASP A 78 -7.57 18.06 -11.14
N ALA A 79 -7.06 17.00 -11.78
CA ALA A 79 -7.86 15.90 -12.29
C ALA A 79 -8.79 15.30 -11.22
N ASP A 80 -10.00 14.87 -11.63
CA ASP A 80 -10.97 14.20 -10.73
C ASP A 80 -10.48 12.84 -10.22
N TYR A 81 -9.55 12.24 -10.95
CA TYR A 81 -8.94 10.94 -10.64
C TYR A 81 -7.43 11.04 -10.73
N ARG A 82 -6.74 10.26 -9.90
CA ARG A 82 -5.28 10.09 -9.99
C ARG A 82 -4.85 8.65 -9.74
N TRP A 83 -3.88 8.21 -10.48
CA TRP A 83 -3.11 7.03 -10.15
C TRP A 83 -2.14 7.36 -9.02
N VAL A 84 -1.91 6.42 -8.12
CA VAL A 84 -0.90 6.51 -7.06
C VAL A 84 0.00 5.30 -7.24
N VAL A 85 1.29 5.52 -7.49
CA VAL A 85 2.20 4.49 -7.99
C VAL A 85 3.49 4.45 -7.19
N ASP A 86 3.81 3.28 -6.69
CA ASP A 86 5.15 2.89 -6.30
C ASP A 86 5.65 1.83 -7.29
N PRO A 87 6.68 2.13 -8.10
CA PRO A 87 7.17 1.22 -9.13
C PRO A 87 7.91 0.01 -8.55
N ILE A 88 8.59 0.17 -7.41
CA ILE A 88 9.32 -0.90 -6.71
C ILE A 88 9.29 -0.65 -5.19
N ASP A 89 8.18 -0.98 -4.53
CA ASP A 89 8.15 -0.99 -3.06
C ASP A 89 9.09 -2.07 -2.52
N GLY A 90 10.01 -1.69 -1.64
CA GLY A 90 11.09 -2.54 -1.17
C GLY A 90 12.37 -2.42 -2.01
N THR A 91 12.71 -1.22 -2.52
CA THR A 91 13.90 -0.95 -3.35
C THR A 91 15.20 -1.43 -2.69
N VAL A 92 15.36 -1.25 -1.37
CA VAL A 92 16.54 -1.75 -0.64
C VAL A 92 16.62 -3.28 -0.69
N ASN A 93 15.51 -3.97 -0.47
CA ASN A 93 15.45 -5.44 -0.58
C ASN A 93 15.85 -5.87 -2.00
N TYR A 94 15.25 -5.23 -2.99
CA TYR A 94 15.54 -5.52 -4.39
C TYR A 94 17.01 -5.28 -4.73
N PHE A 95 17.60 -4.18 -4.25
CA PHE A 95 18.99 -3.86 -4.49
C PHE A 95 19.94 -4.94 -3.96
N PHE A 96 19.69 -5.41 -2.73
CA PHE A 96 20.51 -6.44 -2.10
C PHE A 96 20.17 -7.89 -2.49
N GLY A 97 19.29 -8.09 -3.46
CA GLY A 97 18.94 -9.42 -3.93
C GLY A 97 18.00 -10.20 -2.99
N MET A 98 17.24 -9.52 -2.15
CA MET A 98 16.18 -10.12 -1.35
C MET A 98 14.86 -10.11 -2.13
N PRO A 99 14.22 -11.27 -2.40
CA PRO A 99 13.02 -11.36 -3.22
C PRO A 99 11.77 -10.92 -2.44
N HIS A 100 11.81 -9.73 -1.88
CA HIS A 100 10.71 -9.13 -1.12
C HIS A 100 10.55 -7.66 -1.53
N ALA A 101 10.01 -7.49 -2.72
CA ALA A 101 9.69 -6.21 -3.34
C ALA A 101 8.52 -6.39 -4.32
N CYS A 102 7.74 -5.35 -4.54
CA CYS A 102 6.57 -5.43 -5.40
C CYS A 102 6.29 -4.13 -6.18
N VAL A 103 5.34 -4.20 -7.09
CA VAL A 103 4.75 -3.04 -7.75
C VAL A 103 3.43 -2.71 -7.06
N SER A 104 3.23 -1.46 -6.65
CA SER A 104 2.00 -0.97 -6.01
C SER A 104 1.34 0.09 -6.89
N ILE A 105 0.07 -0.12 -7.27
CA ILE A 105 -0.71 0.81 -8.08
C ILE A 105 -2.10 0.98 -7.46
N ALA A 106 -2.48 2.22 -7.15
CA ALA A 106 -3.84 2.55 -6.75
C ALA A 106 -4.48 3.57 -7.70
N LEU A 107 -5.80 3.55 -7.80
CA LEU A 107 -6.57 4.62 -8.41
C LEU A 107 -7.39 5.31 -7.32
N GLN A 108 -7.26 6.62 -7.26
CA GLN A 108 -8.03 7.48 -6.36
C GLN A 108 -8.99 8.39 -7.12
N SER A 109 -10.13 8.68 -6.51
CA SER A 109 -11.11 9.68 -6.97
C SER A 109 -11.20 10.79 -5.93
N LYS A 110 -11.46 12.03 -6.35
CA LYS A 110 -11.88 13.10 -5.44
C LYS A 110 -13.12 12.63 -4.65
N SER A 111 -13.17 12.91 -3.36
CA SER A 111 -14.17 12.33 -2.45
C SER A 111 -15.61 12.71 -2.78
N ASP A 112 -15.82 13.91 -3.36
CA ASP A 112 -17.12 14.43 -3.80
C ASP A 112 -17.66 13.72 -5.06
N LYS A 113 -16.79 13.10 -5.85
CA LYS A 113 -17.14 12.40 -7.10
C LYS A 113 -17.48 10.92 -6.90
N TRP A 114 -17.10 10.34 -5.77
CA TRP A 114 -17.38 8.94 -5.46
C TRP A 114 -18.67 8.80 -4.66
N ARG A 115 -19.79 8.53 -5.32
CA ARG A 115 -21.02 8.08 -4.68
C ARG A 115 -21.12 6.58 -4.80
N VAL A 116 -21.05 5.87 -3.66
CA VAL A 116 -21.39 4.44 -3.62
C VAL A 116 -22.87 4.31 -3.91
N ALA A 117 -23.20 3.75 -5.06
CA ALA A 117 -24.59 3.61 -5.53
C ALA A 117 -25.42 2.55 -4.74
N SER A 118 -24.87 1.94 -3.69
CA SER A 118 -25.58 0.93 -2.90
C SER A 118 -25.04 0.84 -1.49
N ASP A 119 -25.75 1.29 -0.52
CA ASP A 119 -25.98 0.72 0.81
C ASP A 119 -26.38 1.76 1.85
N LYS A 120 -27.66 2.09 1.87
CA LYS A 120 -28.26 2.99 2.88
C LYS A 120 -28.22 2.42 4.32
N LYS A 121 -27.84 1.17 4.53
CA LYS A 121 -27.86 0.52 5.86
C LYS A 121 -26.48 0.37 6.56
N ASN A 122 -25.35 0.62 5.91
CA ASN A 122 -24.02 0.36 6.51
C ASN A 122 -23.07 1.56 6.50
N THR A 123 -23.56 2.75 6.16
CA THR A 123 -22.77 3.98 5.96
C THR A 123 -22.15 4.55 7.23
N ARG A 124 -22.73 4.33 8.42
CA ARG A 124 -22.22 4.91 9.68
C ARG A 124 -20.98 4.24 10.25
N ARG A 125 -20.76 2.93 10.02
CA ARG A 125 -19.56 2.22 10.49
C ARG A 125 -18.38 2.29 9.50
N ARG A 126 -18.64 2.43 8.19
CA ARG A 126 -17.61 2.48 7.13
C ARG A 126 -17.00 3.88 6.93
N ALA A 127 -17.70 4.95 7.26
CA ALA A 127 -17.19 6.32 7.12
C ALA A 127 -16.07 6.69 8.10
N GLN A 128 -15.81 5.86 9.13
CA GLN A 128 -14.76 6.11 10.12
C GLN A 128 -13.38 5.54 9.76
N ASN A 129 -13.29 4.72 8.69
CA ASN A 129 -12.07 4.04 8.26
C ASN A 129 -11.50 4.59 6.95
N LEU A 130 -11.79 5.85 6.62
CA LEU A 130 -11.22 6.48 5.45
C LEU A 130 -9.75 6.84 5.71
N LEU A 131 -8.89 6.50 4.77
CA LEU A 131 -7.53 7.03 4.69
C LEU A 131 -7.59 8.55 4.84
N THR A 132 -7.27 9.04 6.01
CA THR A 132 -7.28 10.43 6.49
C THR A 132 -8.66 11.11 6.48
N PRO A 133 -9.13 11.69 7.61
CA PRO A 133 -10.33 12.54 7.68
C PRO A 133 -10.24 13.79 6.79
N HIS A 134 -9.05 14.11 6.25
CA HIS A 134 -8.74 15.29 5.45
C HIS A 134 -8.28 14.98 4.03
N SER A 135 -8.32 13.71 3.57
CA SER A 135 -7.96 13.40 2.18
C SER A 135 -9.07 13.84 1.22
N SER A 136 -8.73 14.74 0.31
CA SER A 136 -9.60 15.10 -0.81
C SER A 136 -9.85 13.94 -1.79
N HIS A 137 -9.17 12.81 -1.62
CA HIS A 137 -9.22 11.66 -2.51
C HIS A 137 -9.49 10.35 -1.76
N ILE A 138 -10.27 9.46 -2.39
CA ILE A 138 -10.61 8.12 -1.89
C ILE A 138 -10.03 7.09 -2.83
N THR A 139 -9.32 6.10 -2.31
CA THR A 139 -8.84 4.95 -3.11
C THR A 139 -10.01 4.07 -3.51
N ILE A 140 -10.21 3.88 -4.81
CA ILE A 140 -11.31 3.10 -5.39
C ILE A 140 -10.86 1.79 -6.00
N LEU A 141 -9.55 1.62 -6.26
CA LEU A 141 -8.94 0.44 -6.83
C LEU A 141 -7.51 0.31 -6.32
N GLY A 142 -7.06 -0.92 -6.08
CA GLY A 142 -5.68 -1.26 -5.71
C GLY A 142 -5.20 -2.52 -6.42
N VAL A 143 -3.94 -2.50 -6.84
CA VAL A 143 -3.20 -3.62 -7.41
C VAL A 143 -1.83 -3.67 -6.74
N ILE A 144 -1.43 -4.83 -6.22
CA ILE A 144 -0.08 -5.12 -5.73
C ILE A 144 0.38 -6.40 -6.44
N TYR A 145 1.57 -6.37 -7.03
CA TYR A 145 2.12 -7.51 -7.73
C TYR A 145 3.54 -7.81 -7.24
N ASP A 146 3.70 -8.96 -6.61
CA ASP A 146 5.00 -9.54 -6.29
C ASP A 146 5.48 -10.36 -7.50
N PRO A 147 6.53 -9.92 -8.20
CA PRO A 147 7.03 -10.63 -9.37
C PRO A 147 7.85 -11.88 -9.05
N PHE A 148 8.28 -12.06 -7.80
CA PHE A 148 9.13 -13.18 -7.40
C PHE A 148 8.33 -14.43 -7.05
N THR A 149 7.14 -14.24 -6.48
CA THR A 149 6.20 -15.32 -6.15
C THR A 149 5.07 -15.46 -7.16
N ASP A 150 4.98 -14.54 -8.15
CA ASP A 150 3.86 -14.37 -9.09
C ASP A 150 2.51 -14.22 -8.36
N GLU A 151 2.51 -13.48 -7.26
CA GLU A 151 1.32 -13.18 -6.49
C GLU A 151 0.76 -11.80 -6.88
N LEU A 152 -0.51 -11.79 -7.30
CA LEU A 152 -1.23 -10.59 -7.71
C LEU A 152 -2.42 -10.37 -6.79
N TRP A 153 -2.34 -9.34 -5.95
CA TRP A 153 -3.48 -8.87 -5.17
C TRP A 153 -4.23 -7.78 -5.91
N THR A 154 -5.55 -7.86 -5.87
CA THR A 154 -6.43 -6.86 -6.47
C THR A 154 -7.61 -6.57 -5.55
N ALA A 155 -8.00 -5.29 -5.45
CA ALA A 155 -9.19 -4.87 -4.74
C ALA A 155 -9.90 -3.73 -5.50
N THR A 156 -11.21 -3.66 -5.37
CA THR A 156 -12.03 -2.51 -5.77
C THR A 156 -12.93 -2.15 -4.61
N ARG A 157 -13.10 -0.85 -4.36
CA ARG A 157 -13.93 -0.37 -3.25
C ARG A 157 -15.37 -0.91 -3.37
N GLY A 158 -15.88 -1.45 -2.28
CA GLY A 158 -17.18 -2.16 -2.25
C GLY A 158 -17.14 -3.61 -2.70
N GLY A 159 -16.00 -4.08 -3.24
CA GLY A 159 -15.75 -5.48 -3.58
C GLY A 159 -14.97 -6.24 -2.52
N LYS A 160 -14.35 -7.35 -2.92
CA LYS A 160 -13.51 -8.19 -2.07
C LYS A 160 -12.08 -8.21 -2.59
N THR A 161 -11.10 -8.29 -1.69
CA THR A 161 -9.69 -8.51 -2.06
C THR A 161 -9.52 -9.91 -2.63
N LYS A 162 -8.74 -10.00 -3.71
CA LYS A 162 -8.42 -11.26 -4.37
C LYS A 162 -6.91 -11.42 -4.50
N LEU A 163 -6.40 -12.61 -4.24
CA LEU A 163 -5.06 -13.07 -4.55
C LEU A 163 -5.14 -14.06 -5.71
N ASN A 164 -4.49 -13.76 -6.83
CA ASN A 164 -4.54 -14.57 -8.06
C ASN A 164 -5.98 -14.98 -8.43
N GLY A 165 -6.92 -14.02 -8.34
CA GLY A 165 -8.34 -14.20 -8.66
C GLY A 165 -9.18 -14.85 -7.56
N ARG A 166 -8.58 -15.46 -6.53
CA ARG A 166 -9.29 -16.08 -5.40
C ARG A 166 -9.52 -15.07 -4.28
N VAL A 167 -10.74 -15.04 -3.72
CA VAL A 167 -11.07 -14.15 -2.59
C VAL A 167 -10.23 -14.53 -1.37
N VAL A 168 -9.59 -13.52 -0.76
CA VAL A 168 -8.87 -13.64 0.50
C VAL A 168 -9.52 -12.79 1.59
N ARG A 169 -9.19 -13.09 2.85
CA ARG A 169 -9.67 -12.39 4.03
C ARG A 169 -8.53 -12.20 5.03
N VAL A 170 -8.66 -11.21 5.89
CA VAL A 170 -7.81 -11.07 7.07
C VAL A 170 -7.93 -12.29 7.98
N SER A 171 -6.98 -12.47 8.89
CA SER A 171 -7.01 -13.56 9.86
C SER A 171 -8.12 -13.36 10.91
N GLU A 172 -8.46 -14.45 11.60
CA GLU A 172 -9.40 -14.46 12.72
C GLU A 172 -8.71 -14.50 14.10
N ARG A 173 -7.37 -14.34 14.14
CA ARG A 173 -6.59 -14.33 15.40
C ARG A 173 -6.96 -13.09 16.22
N ALA A 174 -7.53 -13.34 17.40
CA ALA A 174 -8.03 -12.28 18.29
C ALA A 174 -7.14 -12.02 19.51
N GLN A 175 -6.09 -12.82 19.71
CA GLN A 175 -5.14 -12.67 20.80
C GLN A 175 -3.79 -12.18 20.26
N ILE A 176 -3.21 -11.18 20.92
CA ILE A 176 -1.90 -10.64 20.48
C ILE A 176 -0.80 -11.71 20.56
N GLY A 177 -0.86 -12.62 21.53
CA GLY A 177 0.09 -13.71 21.68
C GLY A 177 0.04 -14.75 20.54
N GLU A 178 -0.98 -14.73 19.70
CA GLU A 178 -1.12 -15.56 18.49
C GLU A 178 -0.76 -14.79 17.21
N ALA A 179 -0.56 -13.47 17.32
CA ALA A 179 -0.44 -12.59 16.18
C ALA A 179 0.99 -12.53 15.63
N VAL A 180 1.10 -12.52 14.32
CA VAL A 180 2.33 -12.15 13.59
C VAL A 180 2.20 -10.70 13.15
N VAL A 181 3.07 -9.85 13.69
CA VAL A 181 3.03 -8.40 13.50
C VAL A 181 4.17 -7.95 12.59
N ALA A 182 3.89 -7.08 11.65
CA ALA A 182 4.90 -6.39 10.88
C ALA A 182 5.03 -4.93 11.33
N MET A 183 6.25 -4.40 11.28
CA MET A 183 6.55 -3.03 11.65
C MET A 183 7.56 -2.44 10.69
N GLY A 184 7.25 -1.28 10.12
CA GLY A 184 8.19 -0.48 9.35
C GLY A 184 8.89 0.57 10.21
N PHE A 185 10.10 0.94 9.83
CA PHE A 185 10.87 1.98 10.47
C PHE A 185 11.16 3.13 9.53
N SER A 186 10.82 4.32 9.97
CA SER A 186 11.22 5.54 9.29
C SER A 186 12.71 5.80 9.43
N LYS A 187 13.25 6.40 8.39
CA LYS A 187 14.67 6.71 8.18
C LYS A 187 15.27 7.78 9.12
N SER A 188 14.46 8.52 9.89
CA SER A 188 14.97 9.55 10.80
C SER A 188 15.26 9.00 12.21
N LYS A 189 16.36 9.47 12.83
CA LYS A 189 16.71 9.11 14.20
C LYS A 189 15.56 9.36 15.19
N GLU A 190 14.89 10.52 15.07
CA GLU A 190 13.74 10.87 15.93
C GLU A 190 12.60 9.88 15.80
N ASN A 191 12.24 9.48 14.58
CA ASN A 191 11.15 8.51 14.36
C ASN A 191 11.55 7.10 14.82
N LEU A 192 12.82 6.72 14.67
CA LEU A 192 13.34 5.47 15.18
C LEU A 192 13.22 5.43 16.72
N GLU A 193 13.67 6.46 17.42
CA GLU A 193 13.59 6.56 18.88
C GLU A 193 12.15 6.48 19.37
N LYS A 194 11.20 7.12 18.68
CA LYS A 194 9.77 7.04 19.01
C LYS A 194 9.16 5.67 18.69
N SER A 195 9.72 4.92 17.75
CA SER A 195 9.23 3.59 17.35
C SER A 195 9.75 2.46 18.23
N LEU A 196 10.96 2.58 18.80
CA LEU A 196 11.60 1.54 19.62
C LEU A 196 10.75 1.08 20.83
N PRO A 197 10.12 1.96 21.63
CA PRO A 197 9.26 1.51 22.74
C PRO A 197 8.09 0.64 22.26
N HIS A 198 7.53 0.94 21.09
CA HIS A 198 6.44 0.15 20.49
C HIS A 198 6.94 -1.19 19.99
N LEU A 199 8.13 -1.25 19.36
CA LEU A 199 8.77 -2.49 18.97
C LEU A 199 8.98 -3.41 20.18
N ILE A 200 9.57 -2.87 21.26
CA ILE A 200 9.81 -3.65 22.48
C ILE A 200 8.51 -4.19 23.07
N ARG A 201 7.46 -3.34 23.13
CA ARG A 201 6.15 -3.77 23.62
C ARG A 201 5.55 -4.89 22.76
N LEU A 202 5.56 -4.73 21.44
CA LEU A 202 5.04 -5.74 20.51
C LEU A 202 5.88 -7.02 20.56
N ALA A 203 7.21 -6.92 20.68
CA ALA A 203 8.11 -8.07 20.77
C ALA A 203 7.84 -8.94 22.03
N ARG A 204 7.39 -8.31 23.12
CA ARG A 204 7.05 -9.00 24.36
C ARG A 204 5.65 -9.62 24.35
N SER A 205 4.75 -9.15 23.51
CA SER A 205 3.33 -9.54 23.53
C SER A 205 2.88 -10.34 22.32
N ALA A 206 3.44 -10.10 21.14
CA ALA A 206 3.06 -10.81 19.92
C ALA A 206 3.76 -12.17 19.80
N LEU A 207 3.17 -13.09 19.05
CA LEU A 207 3.79 -14.38 18.74
C LEU A 207 5.12 -14.17 18.01
N LYS A 208 5.16 -13.30 17.01
CA LYS A 208 6.36 -12.93 16.24
C LYS A 208 6.26 -11.53 15.67
N ILE A 209 7.42 -10.87 15.54
CA ILE A 209 7.55 -9.63 14.76
C ILE A 209 8.29 -9.92 13.46
N ARG A 210 7.96 -9.12 12.45
CA ARG A 210 8.63 -9.04 11.15
C ARG A 210 9.00 -7.61 10.84
N LEU A 211 10.19 -7.42 10.27
CA LEU A 211 10.69 -6.17 9.70
C LEU A 211 11.08 -6.51 8.27
N MET A 212 10.14 -6.36 7.34
CA MET A 212 10.31 -6.96 6.01
C MET A 212 10.72 -5.94 4.94
N GLY A 213 10.39 -4.65 5.15
CA GLY A 213 10.88 -3.55 4.31
C GLY A 213 10.19 -3.41 2.95
N SER A 214 8.93 -3.84 2.86
CA SER A 214 8.02 -3.58 1.74
C SER A 214 6.61 -3.41 2.29
N ALA A 215 6.19 -2.17 2.47
CA ALA A 215 4.93 -1.82 3.12
C ALA A 215 3.70 -2.34 2.34
N ALA A 216 3.74 -2.25 1.02
CA ALA A 216 2.65 -2.75 0.19
C ALA A 216 2.49 -4.27 0.32
N LEU A 217 3.59 -5.05 0.34
CA LEU A 217 3.51 -6.50 0.56
C LEU A 217 3.04 -6.84 1.98
N GLU A 218 3.54 -6.12 3.00
CA GLU A 218 3.11 -6.33 4.38
C GLU A 218 1.61 -6.08 4.55
N LEU A 219 1.06 -5.04 3.91
CA LEU A 219 -0.39 -4.77 3.86
C LEU A 219 -1.15 -5.85 3.08
N ALA A 220 -0.62 -6.32 1.94
CA ALA A 220 -1.21 -7.43 1.18
C ALA A 220 -1.23 -8.73 2.00
N TYR A 221 -0.22 -8.94 2.85
CA TYR A 221 -0.15 -10.08 3.77
C TYR A 221 -1.16 -9.93 4.93
N VAL A 222 -1.40 -8.72 5.44
CA VAL A 222 -2.51 -8.48 6.39
C VAL A 222 -3.84 -8.79 5.71
N ALA A 223 -4.06 -8.30 4.49
CA ALA A 223 -5.29 -8.52 3.73
C ALA A 223 -5.56 -10.00 3.41
N SER A 224 -4.52 -10.84 3.38
CA SER A 224 -4.62 -12.29 3.11
C SER A 224 -4.43 -13.18 4.36
N GLY A 225 -4.41 -12.58 5.56
CA GLY A 225 -4.35 -13.31 6.84
C GLY A 225 -2.99 -13.95 7.15
N ARG A 226 -1.93 -13.60 6.40
CA ARG A 226 -0.54 -14.04 6.66
C ARG A 226 0.10 -13.24 7.79
N LEU A 227 -0.26 -11.96 7.91
CA LEU A 227 0.04 -11.07 9.02
C LEU A 227 -1.27 -10.61 9.67
N ASP A 228 -1.18 -10.14 10.91
CA ASP A 228 -2.33 -9.70 11.70
C ASP A 228 -2.37 -8.20 11.91
N LEU A 229 -1.20 -7.59 11.88
CA LEU A 229 -1.00 -6.16 12.11
C LEU A 229 0.21 -5.68 11.31
N TYR A 230 0.07 -4.50 10.72
CA TYR A 230 1.17 -3.69 10.19
C TYR A 230 1.12 -2.29 10.81
N VAL A 231 2.27 -1.74 11.20
CA VAL A 231 2.36 -0.39 11.75
C VAL A 231 3.64 0.30 11.29
N GLU A 232 3.51 1.57 10.85
CA GLU A 232 4.64 2.45 10.54
C GLU A 232 4.32 3.90 10.89
N ARG A 233 5.31 4.63 11.43
CA ARG A 233 5.13 6.00 11.92
C ARG A 233 5.37 7.07 10.86
N THR A 234 6.01 6.74 9.76
CA THR A 234 6.28 7.70 8.68
C THR A 234 6.43 6.97 7.36
N ILE A 235 5.42 7.10 6.51
CA ILE A 235 5.30 6.38 5.25
C ILE A 235 4.66 7.27 4.18
N ASN A 236 4.94 7.02 2.91
CA ASN A 236 4.35 7.77 1.82
C ASN A 236 3.00 7.19 1.39
N LEU A 237 2.22 7.98 0.66
CA LEU A 237 0.90 7.54 0.19
C LEU A 237 1.00 6.40 -0.82
N TRP A 238 2.01 6.39 -1.69
CA TRP A 238 2.18 5.37 -2.72
C TRP A 238 2.50 3.99 -2.15
N ASP A 239 3.17 3.93 -1.01
CA ASP A 239 3.50 2.68 -0.29
C ASP A 239 2.24 1.98 0.24
N ILE A 240 1.19 2.76 0.59
CA ILE A 240 0.04 2.24 1.35
C ILE A 240 -1.31 2.32 0.65
N ALA A 241 -1.48 3.16 -0.38
CA ALA A 241 -2.80 3.42 -0.94
C ALA A 241 -3.51 2.16 -1.47
N ALA A 242 -2.79 1.28 -2.17
CA ALA A 242 -3.35 0.03 -2.67
C ALA A 242 -3.60 -0.98 -1.53
N GLY A 243 -2.60 -1.18 -0.67
CA GLY A 243 -2.64 -2.15 0.43
C GLY A 243 -3.72 -1.84 1.46
N ALA A 244 -3.91 -0.57 1.82
CA ALA A 244 -4.96 -0.16 2.75
C ALA A 244 -6.36 -0.51 2.22
N LEU A 245 -6.64 -0.24 0.95
CA LEU A 245 -7.90 -0.68 0.33
C LEU A 245 -8.06 -2.20 0.37
N MET A 246 -6.98 -2.96 0.16
CA MET A 246 -7.02 -4.42 0.23
C MET A 246 -7.38 -4.91 1.62
N VAL A 247 -6.79 -4.33 2.67
CA VAL A 247 -7.12 -4.67 4.06
C VAL A 247 -8.59 -4.38 4.35
N GLU A 248 -9.10 -3.20 3.98
CA GLU A 248 -10.51 -2.85 4.15
C GLU A 248 -11.45 -3.81 3.38
N CYS A 249 -11.12 -4.15 2.13
CA CYS A 249 -11.92 -5.05 1.28
C CYS A 249 -11.84 -6.53 1.70
N SER A 250 -10.90 -6.89 2.57
CA SER A 250 -10.76 -8.24 3.14
C SER A 250 -11.35 -8.40 4.54
N GLY A 251 -11.90 -7.31 5.11
CA GLY A 251 -12.57 -7.29 6.41
C GLY A 251 -11.73 -6.75 7.56
N GLY A 252 -10.51 -6.28 7.29
CA GLY A 252 -9.65 -5.61 8.26
C GLY A 252 -9.96 -4.12 8.40
N GLU A 253 -9.17 -3.44 9.21
CA GLU A 253 -9.28 -2.02 9.52
C GLU A 253 -7.95 -1.31 9.28
N CYS A 254 -8.03 -0.07 8.75
CA CYS A 254 -6.88 0.78 8.48
C CYS A 254 -7.04 2.14 9.14
N TYR A 255 -5.96 2.65 9.72
CA TYR A 255 -5.90 3.96 10.37
C TYR A 255 -4.70 4.70 9.88
N THR A 256 -4.90 5.94 9.45
CA THR A 256 -3.82 6.84 9.08
C THR A 256 -3.96 8.17 9.81
N LEU A 257 -2.82 8.75 10.15
CA LEU A 257 -2.71 10.11 10.68
C LEU A 257 -1.65 10.87 9.88
N PRO A 258 -1.79 12.19 9.72
CA PRO A 258 -0.75 13.01 9.12
C PRO A 258 0.57 12.89 9.89
N ALA A 259 1.68 12.89 9.15
CA ALA A 259 3.04 13.01 9.66
C ALA A 259 3.75 14.20 8.99
N PRO A 260 4.86 14.70 9.55
CA PRO A 260 5.62 15.79 8.93
C PRO A 260 6.06 15.46 7.49
N GLY A 261 6.21 16.50 6.66
CA GLY A 261 6.68 16.37 5.27
C GLY A 261 5.66 15.75 4.33
N GLY A 262 4.35 15.89 4.59
CA GLY A 262 3.30 15.32 3.74
C GLY A 262 3.16 13.80 3.84
N LYS A 263 3.89 13.18 4.75
CA LYS A 263 3.85 11.73 5.01
C LYS A 263 2.66 11.35 5.91
N LEU A 264 2.53 10.05 6.15
CA LEU A 264 1.44 9.45 6.92
C LEU A 264 2.02 8.54 8.01
N ARG A 265 1.25 8.35 9.08
CA ARG A 265 1.41 7.24 10.03
C ARG A 265 0.35 6.21 9.69
N MET A 266 0.70 4.95 9.71
CA MET A 266 -0.16 3.86 9.29
C MET A 266 -0.27 2.77 10.36
N CYS A 267 -1.48 2.29 10.59
CA CYS A 267 -1.75 1.06 11.29
C CYS A 267 -2.87 0.32 10.55
N ALA A 268 -2.63 -0.93 10.21
CA ALA A 268 -3.61 -1.80 9.57
C ALA A 268 -3.65 -3.13 10.32
N ASP A 269 -4.85 -3.62 10.63
CA ASP A 269 -5.02 -4.88 11.35
C ASP A 269 -6.24 -5.67 10.87
N ASN A 270 -6.41 -6.87 11.40
CA ASN A 270 -7.53 -7.76 11.10
C ASN A 270 -8.89 -7.33 11.72
N GLY A 271 -8.98 -6.15 12.33
CA GLY A 271 -10.18 -5.61 12.98
C GLY A 271 -10.46 -6.17 14.39
N LEU A 272 -9.69 -7.16 14.85
CA LEU A 272 -9.87 -7.81 16.17
C LEU A 272 -8.84 -7.38 17.20
N LEU A 273 -7.63 -7.04 16.79
CA LEU A 273 -6.50 -6.74 17.69
C LEU A 273 -6.54 -5.32 18.23
N ARG A 274 -7.04 -4.37 17.49
CA ARG A 274 -7.01 -2.94 17.80
C ARG A 274 -7.58 -2.60 19.16
N LYS A 275 -8.75 -3.15 19.50
CA LYS A 275 -9.45 -2.84 20.76
C LYS A 275 -8.62 -3.24 21.99
N LYS A 276 -7.78 -4.27 21.87
CA LYS A 276 -6.95 -4.81 22.94
C LYS A 276 -5.59 -4.10 23.08
N LEU A 277 -5.05 -3.56 21.98
CA LEU A 277 -3.69 -3.02 21.94
C LEU A 277 -3.60 -1.52 22.17
N GLN A 278 -4.73 -0.80 22.35
CA GLN A 278 -4.73 0.67 22.39
C GLN A 278 -3.89 1.26 21.23
N LEU A 279 -4.08 0.73 20.01
CA LEU A 279 -3.26 1.05 18.83
C LEU A 279 -3.21 2.55 18.51
N GLY A 280 -4.15 3.36 19.02
CA GLY A 280 -4.05 4.82 18.97
C GLY A 280 -2.76 5.38 19.59
N SER A 281 -2.14 4.68 20.53
CA SER A 281 -0.84 5.07 21.10
C SER A 281 0.33 4.72 20.19
N LEU A 282 0.18 3.74 19.28
CA LEU A 282 1.23 3.38 18.31
C LEU A 282 1.38 4.46 17.21
N LEU A 283 0.33 5.24 16.99
CA LEU A 283 0.32 6.31 15.98
C LEU A 283 0.57 7.70 16.60
N LYS A 284 0.53 7.84 17.92
CA LYS A 284 0.86 9.10 18.62
C LYS A 284 2.37 9.21 18.80
#